data_687e288cbad8e892a9d4802bfeaaf4b9
#
_entry.id   687e288cbad8e892a9d4802bfeaaf4b9
#
_cell.length_a   1.000
_cell.length_b   1.000
_cell.length_c   1.000
_cell.angle_alpha   90.00
_cell.angle_beta   90.00
_cell.angle_gamma   90.00
#
_symmetry.space_group_name_H-M   'P 1'
#
loop_
_entity.id
_entity.type
_entity.pdbx_description
1 polymer ?
#
loop_
_entity_poly.entity_id
_entity_poly.type
_entity_poly.pdbx_seq_one_letter_code
_entity_poly.pdbx_strand_id
1 'polypeptide(L)'
;MGKFFYRFIILIFISLILSCSGGSSTQSVEDVGDDTSGENSGGNGGGIIPEPVASFTVSSYGGEAPVDITFTSTSTGEINSWLWNVDDDIDYESNYYSFTHTYENSGTYDVSLIVTGPGGQSTYTQNDAITITEPETTVETGLFSQSMTYDNVNREYLIYIPSSYDPNSATPILFAFHGFGGYSQYFINTADFRSLADQFNFIAVYPQGLICGGGTTWNTNPPGGDNKCSQDDIGFFAALLNEISGNYNIDASKVFLTGYSNGADFSYSMACYQSSLVTAIAPVSGLMPMVDASSECQPSHATSVMIFNGTIDYSRPYNGIDGYMMSVDQTVAYWSQYNNTDSSPQTNIVGDIENYTYLNGDNYTTVDLFKIINGDHYWFTLSYNGNSMEELMWNFFSSN
;
A
#
# COMPACT_ATOMS: atom_id res chain seq x y z
N MET A 1 32.38 -12.27 -4.08
CA MET A 1 32.45 -13.69 -3.69
C MET A 1 31.39 -13.95 -2.63
N GLY A 2 30.54 -14.94 -2.81
CA GLY A 2 29.53 -15.39 -1.84
C GLY A 2 28.10 -15.16 -2.27
N LYS A 3 27.60 -15.98 -3.21
CA LYS A 3 26.17 -16.09 -3.56
C LYS A 3 25.51 -17.00 -2.51
N PHE A 4 24.47 -16.54 -1.85
CA PHE A 4 23.53 -17.41 -1.14
C PHE A 4 22.24 -17.51 -1.93
N PHE A 5 21.97 -18.69 -2.48
CA PHE A 5 20.71 -19.11 -3.07
C PHE A 5 19.83 -19.69 -1.95
N TYR A 6 18.67 -19.12 -1.70
CA TYR A 6 17.60 -19.79 -0.97
C TYR A 6 16.65 -20.47 -1.97
N ARG A 7 16.61 -21.80 -1.89
CA ARG A 7 15.65 -22.64 -2.59
C ARG A 7 14.38 -22.75 -1.72
N PHE A 8 13.26 -22.28 -2.25
CA PHE A 8 11.94 -22.62 -1.74
C PHE A 8 11.59 -24.05 -2.18
N ILE A 9 11.34 -24.93 -1.22
CA ILE A 9 10.74 -26.26 -1.45
C ILE A 9 9.26 -26.14 -1.06
N ILE A 10 8.38 -26.22 -2.05
CA ILE A 10 6.94 -26.36 -1.85
C ILE A 10 6.66 -27.84 -1.65
N LEU A 11 6.24 -28.23 -0.44
CA LEU A 11 5.71 -29.55 -0.15
C LEU A 11 4.17 -29.50 -0.25
N ILE A 12 3.65 -30.14 -1.29
CA ILE A 12 2.22 -30.37 -1.46
C ILE A 12 1.85 -31.62 -0.66
N PHE A 13 1.08 -31.47 0.40
CA PHE A 13 0.44 -32.62 1.08
C PHE A 13 -0.93 -32.88 0.46
N ILE A 14 -1.04 -34.06 -0.18
CA ILE A 14 -2.30 -34.64 -0.61
C ILE A 14 -2.85 -35.45 0.55
N SER A 15 -3.97 -35.03 1.13
CA SER A 15 -4.70 -35.79 2.13
C SER A 15 -5.63 -36.81 1.45
N LEU A 16 -5.34 -38.08 1.66
CA LEU A 16 -6.25 -39.19 1.35
C LEU A 16 -7.26 -39.35 2.49
N ILE A 17 -8.52 -39.21 2.18
CA ILE A 17 -9.63 -39.57 3.05
C ILE A 17 -9.87 -41.07 2.90
N LEU A 18 -9.73 -41.82 4.00
CA LEU A 18 -10.28 -43.17 4.08
C LEU A 18 -11.36 -43.22 5.18
N SER A 19 -12.57 -43.39 4.74
CA SER A 19 -13.74 -43.70 5.55
C SER A 19 -13.74 -45.21 5.87
N CYS A 20 -13.93 -45.59 7.11
CA CYS A 20 -14.46 -46.93 7.42
C CYS A 20 -15.37 -46.89 8.65
N SER A 21 -16.56 -47.40 8.43
CA SER A 21 -17.68 -47.49 9.33
C SER A 21 -17.67 -48.75 10.17
N GLY A 22 -18.21 -48.66 11.36
CA GLY A 22 -19.14 -49.70 11.89
C GLY A 22 -18.59 -50.74 12.84
N GLY A 23 -19.28 -50.89 13.97
CA GLY A 23 -19.30 -52.13 14.66
C GLY A 23 -19.46 -52.06 16.19
N SER A 24 -20.70 -51.79 16.63
CA SER A 24 -21.15 -52.05 18.01
C SER A 24 -21.21 -53.56 18.24
N SER A 25 -20.72 -54.08 19.37
CA SER A 25 -21.20 -55.31 19.96
C SER A 25 -21.07 -55.30 21.48
N THR A 26 -22.23 -55.21 22.08
CA THR A 26 -22.53 -55.61 23.47
C THR A 26 -22.36 -57.10 23.64
N GLN A 27 -21.72 -57.57 24.70
CA GLN A 27 -22.05 -58.85 25.32
C GLN A 27 -21.94 -58.81 26.83
N SER A 28 -22.92 -59.37 27.41
CA SER A 28 -23.38 -59.49 28.77
C SER A 28 -22.60 -60.49 29.61
N VAL A 29 -22.50 -60.16 30.87
CA VAL A 29 -22.64 -60.92 32.14
C VAL A 29 -22.65 -62.43 32.04
N GLU A 30 -21.84 -63.13 32.83
CA GLU A 30 -22.25 -64.21 33.66
C GLU A 30 -21.43 -64.34 34.94
N ASP A 31 -22.15 -64.43 36.01
CA ASP A 31 -21.88 -64.66 37.40
C ASP A 31 -21.65 -66.13 37.69
N VAL A 32 -20.69 -66.55 38.45
CA VAL A 32 -20.73 -67.76 39.29
C VAL A 32 -19.64 -67.70 40.38
N GLY A 33 -20.10 -67.69 41.65
CA GLY A 33 -19.75 -68.65 42.71
C GLY A 33 -18.53 -68.46 43.58
N ASP A 34 -18.80 -67.96 44.71
CA ASP A 34 -18.42 -68.36 46.08
C ASP A 34 -17.36 -69.46 46.24
N ASP A 35 -16.32 -69.22 46.94
CA ASP A 35 -15.91 -70.05 48.10
C ASP A 35 -14.89 -69.30 49.04
N THR A 36 -15.15 -69.52 50.29
CA THR A 36 -14.52 -69.01 51.50
C THR A 36 -13.19 -69.68 51.77
N SER A 37 -12.19 -68.93 52.17
CA SER A 37 -11.35 -69.20 53.34
C SER A 37 -10.39 -68.07 53.64
N GLY A 38 -10.36 -67.61 54.86
CA GLY A 38 -9.60 -66.50 55.35
C GLY A 38 -8.12 -66.82 55.49
N GLU A 39 -7.34 -65.80 55.43
CA GLU A 39 -6.20 -65.59 56.33
C GLU A 39 -5.83 -64.12 56.47
N ASN A 40 -5.68 -63.73 57.68
CA ASN A 40 -5.35 -62.45 58.20
C ASN A 40 -3.83 -62.20 58.01
N SER A 41 -3.47 -61.16 57.30
CA SER A 41 -2.14 -60.57 57.44
C SER A 41 -2.19 -59.06 57.19
N GLY A 42 -1.71 -58.36 58.20
CA GLY A 42 -1.71 -56.90 58.32
C GLY A 42 -1.28 -56.14 57.04
N GLY A 43 -2.24 -55.52 56.44
CA GLY A 43 -2.01 -54.59 55.36
C GLY A 43 -1.73 -53.21 55.90
N ASN A 44 -0.56 -52.77 55.69
CA ASN A 44 -0.15 -51.37 55.81
C ASN A 44 -1.17 -50.49 55.03
N GLY A 45 -1.95 -49.68 55.74
CA GLY A 45 -2.89 -48.77 55.15
C GLY A 45 -2.20 -47.64 54.39
N GLY A 46 -1.65 -47.93 53.22
CA GLY A 46 -1.26 -46.92 52.29
C GLY A 46 -2.54 -46.28 51.74
N GLY A 47 -2.92 -45.10 52.26
CA GLY A 47 -4.00 -44.34 51.69
C GLY A 47 -3.74 -44.08 50.23
N ILE A 48 -4.74 -44.32 49.38
CA ILE A 48 -4.70 -43.94 47.96
C ILE A 48 -4.52 -42.44 47.92
N ILE A 49 -3.33 -41.97 47.47
CA ILE A 49 -3.12 -40.54 47.22
C ILE A 49 -3.87 -40.23 45.94
N PRO A 50 -4.84 -39.29 45.96
CA PRO A 50 -5.60 -38.93 44.75
C PRO A 50 -4.70 -38.27 43.72
N GLU A 51 -5.02 -38.42 42.45
CA GLU A 51 -4.39 -37.73 41.36
C GLU A 51 -4.53 -36.20 41.53
N PRO A 52 -3.56 -35.40 41.16
CA PRO A 52 -3.71 -33.94 41.12
C PRO A 52 -4.71 -33.55 40.05
N VAL A 53 -5.29 -32.34 40.13
CA VAL A 53 -6.16 -31.77 39.13
C VAL A 53 -5.49 -30.51 38.56
N ALA A 54 -5.13 -30.56 37.27
CA ALA A 54 -4.49 -29.44 36.57
C ALA A 54 -5.49 -28.31 36.34
N SER A 55 -5.10 -27.08 36.60
CA SER A 55 -5.80 -25.85 36.26
C SER A 55 -4.84 -24.66 36.33
N PHE A 56 -5.14 -23.57 35.60
CA PHE A 56 -4.32 -22.36 35.63
C PHE A 56 -5.15 -21.09 35.44
N THR A 57 -4.50 -19.96 35.68
CA THR A 57 -4.97 -18.62 35.33
C THR A 57 -3.86 -17.85 34.59
N VAL A 58 -4.26 -16.88 33.80
CA VAL A 58 -3.38 -16.01 33.05
C VAL A 58 -3.59 -14.54 33.46
N SER A 59 -2.56 -13.69 33.36
CA SER A 59 -2.66 -12.27 33.66
C SER A 59 -3.47 -11.50 32.62
N SER A 60 -3.46 -11.96 31.36
CA SER A 60 -4.26 -11.48 30.24
C SER A 60 -4.51 -12.59 29.24
N TYR A 61 -5.62 -12.49 28.49
CA TYR A 61 -5.95 -13.40 27.38
C TYR A 61 -5.48 -12.88 26.02
N GLY A 62 -4.68 -11.79 25.98
CA GLY A 62 -4.11 -11.21 24.79
C GLY A 62 -3.51 -9.83 25.00
N GLY A 63 -3.03 -9.24 23.91
CA GLY A 63 -2.42 -7.91 23.84
C GLY A 63 -1.75 -7.69 22.49
N GLU A 64 -1.08 -6.55 22.34
CA GLU A 64 -0.27 -6.25 21.15
C GLU A 64 1.17 -6.76 21.34
N ALA A 65 1.73 -7.41 20.32
CA ALA A 65 3.10 -7.89 20.33
C ALA A 65 4.12 -6.71 20.37
N PRO A 66 5.25 -6.84 21.12
CA PRO A 66 5.53 -7.88 22.08
C PRO A 66 4.78 -7.69 23.39
N VAL A 67 4.26 -8.76 24.00
CA VAL A 67 3.51 -8.68 25.27
C VAL A 67 3.89 -9.79 26.24
N ASP A 68 4.04 -9.40 27.50
CA ASP A 68 4.33 -10.31 28.60
C ASP A 68 3.03 -10.84 29.23
N ILE A 69 2.88 -12.16 29.27
CA ILE A 69 1.75 -12.82 29.93
C ILE A 69 2.28 -13.74 31.03
N THR A 70 1.74 -13.57 32.23
CA THR A 70 2.09 -14.41 33.39
C THR A 70 1.09 -15.56 33.53
N PHE A 71 1.60 -16.77 33.57
CA PHE A 71 0.87 -18.01 33.78
C PHE A 71 1.06 -18.44 35.24
N THR A 72 -0.04 -18.81 35.88
CA THR A 72 -0.01 -19.24 37.28
C THR A 72 -0.89 -20.49 37.46
N SER A 73 -0.30 -21.57 37.99
CA SER A 73 -1.03 -22.79 38.29
C SER A 73 -2.06 -22.54 39.42
N THR A 74 -3.27 -23.01 39.21
CA THR A 74 -4.31 -23.09 40.24
C THR A 74 -4.68 -24.54 40.53
N SER A 75 -3.81 -25.47 40.13
CA SER A 75 -3.99 -26.91 40.27
C SER A 75 -4.10 -27.31 41.75
N THR A 76 -4.84 -28.40 42.00
CA THR A 76 -5.10 -28.91 43.33
C THR A 76 -4.56 -30.34 43.49
N GLY A 77 -4.34 -30.79 44.74
CA GLY A 77 -3.75 -32.05 45.10
C GLY A 77 -2.27 -31.90 45.54
N GLU A 78 -1.59 -33.05 45.79
CA GLU A 78 -0.15 -33.06 46.05
C GLU A 78 0.59 -32.99 44.73
N ILE A 79 1.30 -31.87 44.45
CA ILE A 79 1.99 -31.59 43.20
C ILE A 79 3.51 -31.45 43.46
N ASN A 80 4.32 -32.18 42.68
CA ASN A 80 5.78 -32.17 42.76
C ASN A 80 6.40 -31.39 41.61
N SER A 81 5.71 -31.30 40.44
CA SER A 81 6.23 -30.61 39.25
C SER A 81 5.12 -30.08 38.36
N TRP A 82 5.44 -29.02 37.66
CA TRP A 82 4.67 -28.37 36.62
C TRP A 82 5.41 -28.43 35.30
N LEU A 83 4.71 -28.50 34.20
CA LEU A 83 5.27 -28.48 32.86
C LEU A 83 4.32 -27.75 31.94
N TRP A 84 4.78 -26.63 31.38
CA TRP A 84 3.95 -25.73 30.60
C TRP A 84 4.37 -25.75 29.13
N ASN A 85 3.37 -25.66 28.27
CA ASN A 85 3.52 -25.30 26.86
C ASN A 85 2.55 -24.14 26.58
N VAL A 86 3.05 -23.03 26.00
CA VAL A 86 2.28 -21.79 25.86
C VAL A 86 2.41 -21.12 24.48
N ASP A 87 3.20 -21.67 23.55
CA ASP A 87 3.48 -21.09 22.24
C ASP A 87 3.30 -22.04 21.05
N ASP A 88 2.54 -23.13 21.27
CA ASP A 88 2.17 -24.13 20.24
C ASP A 88 3.34 -24.94 19.67
N ASP A 89 4.53 -24.82 20.22
CA ASP A 89 5.64 -25.69 19.81
C ASP A 89 5.67 -27.01 20.58
N ILE A 90 6.68 -27.83 20.35
CA ILE A 90 6.80 -29.15 21.00
C ILE A 90 7.62 -29.10 22.30
N ASP A 91 8.18 -27.95 22.61
CA ASP A 91 9.03 -27.75 23.76
C ASP A 91 8.21 -27.17 24.94
N TYR A 92 8.70 -27.39 26.17
CA TYR A 92 8.04 -26.88 27.35
C TYR A 92 8.82 -25.69 27.92
N GLU A 93 8.16 -24.54 28.01
CA GLU A 93 8.81 -23.27 28.36
C GLU A 93 9.13 -23.14 29.85
N SER A 94 8.42 -23.85 30.71
CA SER A 94 8.61 -23.70 32.16
C SER A 94 8.27 -24.94 32.96
N ASN A 95 8.98 -25.08 34.07
CA ASN A 95 8.75 -26.09 35.12
C ASN A 95 8.43 -25.45 36.49
N TYR A 96 8.05 -24.18 36.52
CA TYR A 96 7.72 -23.44 37.72
C TYR A 96 6.19 -23.35 37.94
N TYR A 97 5.80 -23.13 39.20
CA TYR A 97 4.43 -22.89 39.60
C TYR A 97 3.82 -21.66 38.87
N SER A 98 4.63 -20.62 38.66
CA SER A 98 4.26 -19.42 37.92
C SER A 98 5.49 -18.89 37.17
N PHE A 99 5.27 -18.38 35.95
CA PHE A 99 6.30 -17.76 35.12
C PHE A 99 5.68 -16.76 34.15
N THR A 100 6.51 -15.94 33.50
CA THR A 100 6.07 -14.99 32.46
C THR A 100 6.70 -15.42 31.14
N HIS A 101 5.90 -15.46 30.07
CA HIS A 101 6.31 -15.67 28.69
C HIS A 101 6.05 -14.38 27.88
N THR A 102 6.98 -14.04 26.99
CA THR A 102 6.85 -12.90 26.07
C THR A 102 6.44 -13.39 24.70
N TYR A 103 5.26 -13.00 24.22
CA TYR A 103 4.83 -13.28 22.86
C TYR A 103 5.33 -12.17 21.94
N GLU A 104 6.30 -12.51 21.08
CA GLU A 104 6.95 -11.58 20.15
C GLU A 104 6.15 -11.40 18.86
N ASN A 105 5.29 -12.34 18.49
CA ASN A 105 4.55 -12.35 17.24
C ASN A 105 3.03 -12.37 17.49
N SER A 106 2.28 -11.81 16.55
CA SER A 106 0.84 -11.97 16.52
C SER A 106 0.44 -13.41 16.22
N GLY A 107 -0.67 -13.85 16.80
CA GLY A 107 -1.16 -15.22 16.64
C GLY A 107 -2.20 -15.57 17.70
N THR A 108 -2.75 -16.77 17.58
CA THR A 108 -3.61 -17.38 18.60
C THR A 108 -2.92 -18.63 19.07
N TYR A 109 -2.75 -18.77 20.38
CA TYR A 109 -1.90 -19.77 21.00
C TYR A 109 -2.69 -20.64 21.97
N ASP A 110 -2.45 -21.95 21.92
CA ASP A 110 -2.95 -22.93 22.89
C ASP A 110 -2.08 -22.86 24.16
N VAL A 111 -2.68 -23.11 25.30
CA VAL A 111 -1.96 -23.21 26.56
C VAL A 111 -2.24 -24.54 27.23
N SER A 112 -1.22 -25.26 27.57
CA SER A 112 -1.34 -26.50 28.32
C SER A 112 -0.44 -26.53 29.55
N LEU A 113 -0.97 -27.15 30.62
CA LEU A 113 -0.27 -27.42 31.87
C LEU A 113 -0.40 -28.89 32.23
N ILE A 114 0.77 -29.51 32.42
CA ILE A 114 0.86 -30.85 33.02
C ILE A 114 1.35 -30.71 34.44
N VAL A 115 0.62 -31.30 35.39
CA VAL A 115 1.06 -31.38 36.79
C VAL A 115 1.26 -32.85 37.16
N THR A 116 2.34 -33.14 37.91
CA THR A 116 2.67 -34.47 38.38
C THR A 116 2.84 -34.47 39.88
N GLY A 117 2.26 -35.46 40.53
CA GLY A 117 2.34 -35.67 41.97
C GLY A 117 2.42 -37.18 42.36
N PRO A 118 2.45 -37.53 43.65
CA PRO A 118 2.52 -38.90 44.09
C PRO A 118 1.33 -39.76 43.67
N GLY A 119 0.16 -39.11 43.45
CA GLY A 119 -1.05 -39.79 43.00
C GLY A 119 -1.18 -40.00 41.50
N GLY A 120 -0.28 -39.40 40.70
CA GLY A 120 -0.33 -39.50 39.23
C GLY A 120 -0.06 -38.18 38.52
N GLN A 121 -0.58 -38.07 37.32
CA GLN A 121 -0.39 -36.89 36.44
C GLN A 121 -1.74 -36.41 35.89
N SER A 122 -1.90 -35.11 35.79
CA SER A 122 -3.08 -34.46 35.19
C SER A 122 -2.66 -33.41 34.19
N THR A 123 -3.40 -33.30 33.09
CA THR A 123 -3.20 -32.29 32.05
C THR A 123 -4.45 -31.44 31.88
N TYR A 124 -4.26 -30.13 31.73
CA TYR A 124 -5.31 -29.20 31.34
C TYR A 124 -4.82 -28.38 30.16
N THR A 125 -5.58 -28.39 29.07
CA THR A 125 -5.33 -27.63 27.84
C THR A 125 -6.50 -26.69 27.58
N GLN A 126 -6.20 -25.47 27.27
CA GLN A 126 -7.16 -24.47 26.76
C GLN A 126 -6.71 -24.07 25.36
N ASN A 127 -7.50 -24.48 24.37
CA ASN A 127 -7.25 -24.10 22.98
C ASN A 127 -7.63 -22.65 22.76
N ASP A 128 -6.90 -21.99 21.87
CA ASP A 128 -7.07 -20.55 21.54
C ASP A 128 -7.09 -19.66 22.80
N ALA A 129 -6.24 -20.02 23.78
CA ALA A 129 -6.26 -19.38 25.10
C ALA A 129 -5.75 -17.94 25.06
N ILE A 130 -4.80 -17.65 24.20
CA ILE A 130 -4.14 -16.34 24.09
C ILE A 130 -4.26 -15.84 22.66
N THR A 131 -4.71 -14.60 22.47
CA THR A 131 -4.76 -13.95 21.15
C THR A 131 -3.88 -12.69 21.15
N ILE A 132 -2.82 -12.70 20.38
CA ILE A 132 -1.87 -11.59 20.24
C ILE A 132 -2.13 -10.90 18.90
N THR A 133 -2.21 -9.58 18.90
CA THR A 133 -2.37 -8.74 17.72
C THR A 133 -1.07 -8.05 17.35
N GLU A 134 -0.90 -7.70 16.07
CA GLU A 134 0.15 -6.77 15.68
C GLU A 134 -0.10 -5.40 16.30
N PRO A 135 0.95 -4.65 16.71
CA PRO A 135 0.78 -3.27 17.14
C PRO A 135 0.21 -2.44 15.98
N GLU A 136 -0.80 -1.60 16.27
CA GLU A 136 -1.32 -0.68 15.26
C GLU A 136 -0.22 0.30 14.85
N THR A 137 0.22 0.23 13.61
CA THR A 137 1.13 1.22 13.03
C THR A 137 0.32 2.48 12.72
N THR A 138 0.26 3.41 13.65
CA THR A 138 -0.34 4.72 13.39
C THR A 138 0.61 5.54 12.52
N VAL A 139 0.19 5.82 11.29
CA VAL A 139 0.91 6.73 10.39
C VAL A 139 0.35 8.13 10.61
N GLU A 140 1.23 9.13 10.80
CA GLU A 140 0.80 10.52 10.88
C GLU A 140 0.19 10.97 9.54
N THR A 141 -1.00 11.58 9.60
CA THR A 141 -1.75 12.08 8.44
C THR A 141 -1.72 13.61 8.38
N GLY A 142 -1.98 14.19 7.22
CA GLY A 142 -1.96 15.62 7.00
C GLY A 142 -0.81 16.08 6.07
N LEU A 143 -0.45 17.35 6.16
CA LEU A 143 0.54 17.99 5.29
C LEU A 143 1.92 18.01 5.96
N PHE A 144 2.92 17.45 5.28
CA PHE A 144 4.32 17.44 5.73
C PHE A 144 5.23 18.09 4.68
N SER A 145 6.26 18.78 5.17
CA SER A 145 7.39 19.26 4.37
C SER A 145 8.54 18.28 4.55
N GLN A 146 9.01 17.70 3.46
CA GLN A 146 10.02 16.66 3.44
C GLN A 146 11.16 17.03 2.49
N SER A 147 12.29 16.34 2.64
CA SER A 147 13.40 16.46 1.70
C SER A 147 14.15 15.14 1.57
N MET A 148 14.75 14.93 0.41
CA MET A 148 15.66 13.82 0.14
C MET A 148 16.91 14.31 -0.58
N THR A 149 17.98 13.55 -0.52
CA THR A 149 19.17 13.81 -1.31
C THR A 149 19.12 13.01 -2.61
N TYR A 150 19.15 13.69 -3.76
CA TYR A 150 19.28 13.08 -5.07
C TYR A 150 20.43 13.73 -5.83
N ASP A 151 21.35 12.93 -6.38
CA ASP A 151 22.56 13.39 -7.09
C ASP A 151 23.38 14.45 -6.32
N ASN A 152 23.56 14.20 -5.00
CA ASN A 152 24.22 15.10 -4.03
C ASN A 152 23.54 16.48 -3.87
N VAL A 153 22.30 16.64 -4.31
CA VAL A 153 21.50 17.85 -4.14
C VAL A 153 20.33 17.58 -3.21
N ASN A 154 20.08 18.51 -2.28
CA ASN A 154 18.86 18.45 -1.46
C ASN A 154 17.64 18.80 -2.32
N ARG A 155 16.66 17.90 -2.38
CA ARG A 155 15.40 18.07 -3.10
C ARG A 155 14.26 18.09 -2.09
N GLU A 156 13.46 19.14 -2.13
CA GLU A 156 12.35 19.36 -1.21
C GLU A 156 11.02 18.97 -1.86
N TYR A 157 10.04 18.56 -1.06
CA TYR A 157 8.67 18.32 -1.51
C TYR A 157 7.68 18.48 -0.35
N LEU A 158 6.44 18.81 -0.68
CA LEU A 158 5.31 18.66 0.24
C LEU A 158 4.60 17.35 -0.07
N ILE A 159 4.16 16.67 0.98
CA ILE A 159 3.36 15.46 0.88
C ILE A 159 2.14 15.58 1.79
N TYR A 160 0.98 15.29 1.25
CA TYR A 160 -0.27 15.21 1.98
C TYR A 160 -0.72 13.76 2.09
N ILE A 161 -0.77 13.27 3.32
CA ILE A 161 -1.26 11.94 3.64
C ILE A 161 -2.72 12.08 4.07
N PRO A 162 -3.68 11.45 3.37
CA PRO A 162 -5.09 11.59 3.68
C PRO A 162 -5.43 11.02 5.06
N SER A 163 -6.43 11.59 5.70
CA SER A 163 -6.90 11.15 7.03
C SER A 163 -7.42 9.71 7.05
N SER A 164 -7.76 9.17 5.88
CA SER A 164 -8.21 7.79 5.67
C SER A 164 -7.10 6.81 5.29
N TYR A 165 -5.83 7.24 5.31
CA TYR A 165 -4.71 6.37 4.94
C TYR A 165 -4.60 5.15 5.86
N ASP A 166 -4.54 3.98 5.26
CA ASP A 166 -4.30 2.70 5.93
C ASP A 166 -3.00 2.08 5.38
N PRO A 167 -1.96 1.87 6.21
CA PRO A 167 -0.69 1.29 5.77
C PRO A 167 -0.83 -0.14 5.23
N ASN A 168 -1.92 -0.84 5.53
CA ASN A 168 -2.20 -2.19 5.06
C ASN A 168 -2.91 -2.21 3.69
N SER A 169 -3.32 -1.04 3.18
CA SER A 169 -4.03 -0.90 1.91
C SER A 169 -3.21 -0.11 0.91
N ALA A 170 -2.97 -0.68 -0.28
CA ALA A 170 -2.25 0.03 -1.34
C ALA A 170 -3.00 1.28 -1.79
N THR A 171 -2.34 2.44 -1.75
CA THR A 171 -2.93 3.77 -1.90
C THR A 171 -2.44 4.45 -3.17
N PRO A 172 -3.33 5.00 -4.03
CA PRO A 172 -2.94 5.79 -5.19
C PRO A 172 -2.11 7.01 -4.82
N ILE A 173 -1.25 7.48 -5.75
CA ILE A 173 -0.43 8.67 -5.55
C ILE A 173 -0.55 9.65 -6.72
N LEU A 174 -0.69 10.93 -6.40
CA LEU A 174 -0.77 12.03 -7.36
C LEU A 174 0.39 13.01 -7.14
N PHE A 175 1.19 13.26 -8.19
CA PHE A 175 2.21 14.30 -8.20
C PHE A 175 1.71 15.53 -8.93
N ALA A 176 1.87 16.71 -8.32
CA ALA A 176 1.49 18.00 -8.88
C ALA A 176 2.73 18.92 -9.00
N PHE A 177 3.12 19.24 -10.24
CA PHE A 177 4.33 20.01 -10.55
C PHE A 177 4.01 21.48 -10.82
N HIS A 178 4.66 22.40 -10.08
CA HIS A 178 4.51 23.86 -10.27
C HIS A 178 5.10 24.33 -11.60
N GLY A 179 4.66 25.50 -12.08
CA GLY A 179 5.23 26.18 -13.25
C GLY A 179 6.60 26.84 -12.99
N PHE A 180 7.23 27.37 -14.04
CA PHE A 180 8.49 28.11 -13.93
C PHE A 180 8.38 29.27 -12.93
N GLY A 181 9.37 29.40 -12.05
CA GLY A 181 9.39 30.39 -10.97
C GLY A 181 8.45 30.10 -9.80
N GLY A 182 7.70 28.99 -9.85
CA GLY A 182 6.75 28.59 -8.82
C GLY A 182 7.41 27.90 -7.61
N TYR A 183 6.65 27.82 -6.54
CA TYR A 183 7.06 27.10 -5.32
C TYR A 183 5.95 26.16 -4.87
N SER A 184 6.31 24.95 -4.46
CA SER A 184 5.37 23.91 -3.99
C SER A 184 4.45 24.42 -2.89
N GLN A 185 4.98 25.22 -1.94
CA GLN A 185 4.22 25.81 -0.82
C GLN A 185 3.09 26.78 -1.25
N TYR A 186 3.17 27.35 -2.45
CA TYR A 186 2.10 28.18 -3.02
C TYR A 186 1.24 27.39 -3.99
N PHE A 187 1.87 26.50 -4.75
CA PHE A 187 1.17 25.71 -5.76
C PHE A 187 0.13 24.75 -5.15
N ILE A 188 0.40 24.21 -3.96
CA ILE A 188 -0.58 23.37 -3.23
C ILE A 188 -1.90 24.09 -2.93
N ASN A 189 -1.90 25.42 -2.85
CA ASN A 189 -3.11 26.22 -2.65
C ASN A 189 -3.77 26.62 -3.98
N THR A 190 -3.05 26.49 -5.09
CA THR A 190 -3.58 26.72 -6.45
C THR A 190 -4.19 25.44 -7.01
N ALA A 191 -3.47 24.35 -6.91
CA ALA A 191 -3.87 22.98 -7.29
C ALA A 191 -4.16 22.19 -6.01
N ASP A 192 -5.25 22.50 -5.32
CA ASP A 192 -5.55 21.93 -4.01
C ASP A 192 -6.31 20.61 -4.12
N PHE A 193 -5.58 19.52 -3.98
CA PHE A 193 -6.14 18.17 -3.97
C PHE A 193 -6.41 17.59 -2.57
N ARG A 194 -6.14 18.34 -1.49
CA ARG A 194 -6.19 17.78 -0.11
C ARG A 194 -7.57 17.26 0.28
N SER A 195 -8.62 18.01 0.00
CA SER A 195 -10.00 17.56 0.29
C SER A 195 -10.40 16.33 -0.52
N LEU A 196 -9.95 16.24 -1.78
CA LEU A 196 -10.17 15.06 -2.63
C LEU A 196 -9.34 13.88 -2.14
N ALA A 197 -8.12 14.12 -1.67
CA ALA A 197 -7.26 13.10 -1.07
C ALA A 197 -7.92 12.46 0.16
N ASP A 198 -8.51 13.26 1.05
CA ASP A 198 -9.28 12.74 2.20
C ASP A 198 -10.53 11.97 1.77
N GLN A 199 -11.23 12.47 0.75
CA GLN A 199 -12.48 11.86 0.28
C GLN A 199 -12.25 10.52 -0.44
N PHE A 200 -11.16 10.41 -1.21
CA PHE A 200 -10.93 9.29 -2.13
C PHE A 200 -9.70 8.43 -1.77
N ASN A 201 -9.06 8.72 -0.66
CA ASN A 201 -7.90 7.99 -0.13
C ASN A 201 -6.74 7.88 -1.13
N PHE A 202 -6.11 9.02 -1.46
CA PHE A 202 -4.88 9.05 -2.23
C PHE A 202 -3.86 10.02 -1.61
N ILE A 203 -2.58 9.76 -1.82
CA ILE A 203 -1.49 10.64 -1.38
C ILE A 203 -1.25 11.70 -2.45
N ALA A 204 -1.16 12.99 -2.05
CA ALA A 204 -0.83 14.08 -2.94
C ALA A 204 0.57 14.62 -2.65
N VAL A 205 1.41 14.72 -3.69
CA VAL A 205 2.82 15.14 -3.59
C VAL A 205 3.04 16.38 -4.46
N TYR A 206 3.70 17.38 -3.88
CA TYR A 206 4.05 18.63 -4.55
C TYR A 206 5.57 18.81 -4.50
N PRO A 207 6.31 18.27 -5.46
CA PRO A 207 7.77 18.42 -5.49
C PRO A 207 8.19 19.85 -5.75
N GLN A 208 9.40 20.22 -5.30
CA GLN A 208 10.01 21.53 -5.54
C GLN A 208 11.09 21.42 -6.62
N GLY A 209 10.91 22.17 -7.72
CA GLY A 209 11.92 22.34 -8.76
C GLY A 209 13.11 23.16 -8.27
N LEU A 210 14.30 22.87 -8.78
CA LEU A 210 15.51 23.63 -8.45
C LEU A 210 15.56 24.96 -9.17
N ILE A 211 16.31 25.93 -8.61
CA ILE A 211 16.54 27.23 -9.23
C ILE A 211 17.49 27.04 -10.41
N CYS A 212 17.06 27.50 -11.58
CA CYS A 212 17.81 27.40 -12.82
C CYS A 212 17.33 28.43 -13.84
N GLY A 213 18.23 29.12 -14.51
CA GLY A 213 17.86 30.10 -15.51
C GLY A 213 17.06 31.29 -14.96
N GLY A 214 17.24 31.61 -13.67
CA GLY A 214 16.60 32.76 -13.01
C GLY A 214 15.28 32.44 -12.29
N GLY A 215 14.83 31.16 -12.24
CA GLY A 215 13.67 30.71 -11.50
C GLY A 215 13.72 29.22 -11.19
N THR A 216 12.79 28.75 -10.37
CA THR A 216 12.58 27.32 -10.15
C THR A 216 12.01 26.71 -11.42
N THR A 217 12.45 25.49 -11.79
CA THR A 217 12.06 24.88 -13.07
C THR A 217 12.18 23.36 -13.02
N TRP A 218 11.61 22.73 -14.04
CA TRP A 218 11.74 21.30 -14.36
C TRP A 218 12.43 21.16 -15.70
N ASN A 219 13.48 20.36 -15.77
CA ASN A 219 14.09 19.93 -17.02
C ASN A 219 13.21 18.84 -17.66
N THR A 220 12.85 19.03 -18.91
CA THR A 220 11.94 18.15 -19.64
C THR A 220 12.66 17.07 -20.47
N ASN A 221 13.99 17.16 -20.58
CA ASN A 221 14.79 16.17 -21.30
C ASN A 221 15.69 15.38 -20.35
N PRO A 222 16.10 14.16 -20.72
CA PRO A 222 17.11 13.41 -19.99
C PRO A 222 18.43 14.18 -19.86
N PRO A 223 19.32 13.79 -18.94
CA PRO A 223 20.65 14.39 -18.84
C PRO A 223 21.41 14.39 -20.17
N GLY A 224 21.96 15.54 -20.54
CA GLY A 224 22.63 15.74 -21.83
C GLY A 224 21.74 16.21 -22.98
N GLY A 225 20.42 16.22 -22.81
CA GLY A 225 19.48 16.84 -23.75
C GLY A 225 19.48 18.38 -23.66
N ASP A 226 18.62 19.03 -24.46
CA ASP A 226 18.46 20.48 -24.46
C ASP A 226 17.70 20.95 -23.22
N ASN A 227 18.39 21.01 -22.09
CA ASN A 227 17.88 21.42 -20.78
C ASN A 227 18.45 22.78 -20.38
N LYS A 228 17.70 23.54 -19.59
CA LYS A 228 18.17 24.82 -19.03
C LYS A 228 19.36 24.65 -18.10
N CYS A 229 19.44 23.52 -17.40
CA CYS A 229 20.49 23.20 -16.44
C CYS A 229 20.83 21.70 -16.47
N SER A 230 21.86 21.35 -15.67
CA SER A 230 22.41 19.99 -15.64
C SER A 230 21.71 19.04 -14.70
N GLN A 231 20.74 19.49 -13.88
CA GLN A 231 20.03 18.60 -12.96
C GLN A 231 19.17 17.58 -13.70
N ASP A 232 19.13 16.37 -13.16
CA ASP A 232 18.29 15.28 -13.66
C ASP A 232 16.95 15.25 -12.91
N ASP A 233 15.95 15.98 -13.41
CA ASP A 233 14.62 16.00 -12.82
C ASP A 233 13.82 14.73 -13.17
N ILE A 234 14.12 14.09 -14.31
CA ILE A 234 13.49 12.83 -14.73
C ILE A 234 13.87 11.68 -13.80
N GLY A 235 15.17 11.53 -13.52
CA GLY A 235 15.64 10.55 -12.53
C GLY A 235 15.22 10.89 -11.10
N PHE A 236 15.13 12.18 -10.76
CA PHE A 236 14.62 12.62 -9.46
C PHE A 236 13.19 12.17 -9.22
N PHE A 237 12.29 12.24 -10.21
CA PHE A 237 10.91 11.74 -10.05
C PHE A 237 10.89 10.26 -9.68
N ALA A 238 11.66 9.44 -10.40
CA ALA A 238 11.72 8.01 -10.11
C ALA A 238 12.28 7.72 -8.70
N ALA A 239 13.32 8.46 -8.29
CA ALA A 239 13.90 8.35 -6.96
C ALA A 239 12.92 8.81 -5.87
N LEU A 240 12.16 9.88 -6.10
CA LEU A 240 11.16 10.39 -5.16
C LEU A 240 9.99 9.41 -4.99
N LEU A 241 9.49 8.83 -6.08
CA LEU A 241 8.45 7.80 -6.00
C LEU A 241 8.94 6.57 -5.21
N ASN A 242 10.18 6.15 -5.43
CA ASN A 242 10.77 5.03 -4.70
C ASN A 242 10.95 5.34 -3.20
N GLU A 243 11.39 6.55 -2.86
CA GLU A 243 11.53 7.02 -1.46
C GLU A 243 10.17 7.01 -0.75
N ILE A 244 9.13 7.54 -1.39
CA ILE A 244 7.79 7.57 -0.83
C ILE A 244 7.22 6.14 -0.69
N SER A 245 7.42 5.28 -1.69
CA SER A 245 7.00 3.88 -1.64
C SER A 245 7.73 3.04 -0.58
N GLY A 246 8.89 3.48 -0.13
CA GLY A 246 9.60 2.87 1.01
C GLY A 246 8.98 3.23 2.37
N ASN A 247 8.23 4.32 2.44
CA ASN A 247 7.64 4.84 3.67
C ASN A 247 6.11 4.66 3.75
N TYR A 248 5.45 4.49 2.59
CA TYR A 248 4.00 4.38 2.48
C TYR A 248 3.64 3.23 1.52
N ASN A 249 2.53 2.56 1.78
CA ASN A 249 2.02 1.49 0.92
C ASN A 249 1.35 2.09 -0.33
N ILE A 250 2.14 2.28 -1.40
CA ILE A 250 1.71 2.89 -2.66
C ILE A 250 1.22 1.83 -3.65
N ASP A 251 0.08 2.08 -4.28
CA ASP A 251 -0.39 1.33 -5.45
C ASP A 251 0.43 1.73 -6.69
N ALA A 252 1.43 0.94 -7.03
CA ALA A 252 2.30 1.20 -8.17
C ALA A 252 1.56 1.19 -9.53
N SER A 253 0.34 0.69 -9.59
CA SER A 253 -0.51 0.75 -10.79
C SER A 253 -1.34 2.03 -10.87
N LYS A 254 -1.28 2.91 -9.85
CA LYS A 254 -2.06 4.15 -9.73
C LYS A 254 -1.18 5.35 -9.39
N VAL A 255 -0.23 5.64 -10.26
CA VAL A 255 0.68 6.79 -10.17
C VAL A 255 0.25 7.83 -11.20
N PHE A 256 -0.27 8.95 -10.72
CA PHE A 256 -0.87 10.01 -11.51
C PHE A 256 -0.05 11.28 -11.45
N LEU A 257 0.01 12.01 -12.57
CA LEU A 257 0.75 13.27 -12.65
C LEU A 257 -0.13 14.39 -13.16
N THR A 258 0.03 15.55 -12.55
CA THR A 258 -0.46 16.81 -13.10
C THR A 258 0.60 17.89 -12.94
N GLY A 259 0.43 18.99 -13.64
CA GLY A 259 1.32 20.13 -13.51
C GLY A 259 0.80 21.35 -14.27
N TYR A 260 1.38 22.48 -13.95
CA TYR A 260 1.06 23.76 -14.56
C TYR A 260 2.22 24.27 -15.40
N SER A 261 1.96 24.77 -16.63
CA SER A 261 2.98 25.39 -17.47
C SER A 261 4.21 24.50 -17.66
N ASN A 262 5.39 24.90 -17.21
CA ASN A 262 6.60 24.07 -17.25
C ASN A 262 6.42 22.73 -16.47
N GLY A 263 5.63 22.70 -15.40
CA GLY A 263 5.28 21.46 -14.71
C GLY A 263 4.35 20.54 -15.54
N ALA A 264 3.51 21.15 -16.39
CA ALA A 264 2.70 20.39 -17.36
C ALA A 264 3.57 19.83 -18.50
N ASP A 265 4.51 20.65 -19.03
CA ASP A 265 5.51 20.18 -20.01
C ASP A 265 6.27 18.99 -19.42
N PHE A 266 6.67 19.06 -18.15
CA PHE A 266 7.35 17.99 -17.44
C PHE A 266 6.49 16.73 -17.27
N SER A 267 5.17 16.87 -17.05
CA SER A 267 4.26 15.72 -16.96
C SER A 267 4.21 14.93 -18.27
N TYR A 268 4.23 15.59 -19.43
CA TYR A 268 4.38 14.92 -20.72
C TYR A 268 5.69 14.16 -20.83
N SER A 269 6.81 14.79 -20.39
CA SER A 269 8.12 14.13 -20.42
C SER A 269 8.16 12.90 -19.53
N MET A 270 7.49 12.92 -18.36
CA MET A 270 7.40 11.74 -17.51
C MET A 270 6.62 10.60 -18.18
N ALA A 271 5.51 10.90 -18.85
CA ALA A 271 4.76 9.90 -19.61
C ALA A 271 5.59 9.29 -20.75
N CYS A 272 6.59 10.01 -21.28
CA CYS A 272 7.51 9.50 -22.28
C CYS A 272 8.69 8.71 -21.67
N TYR A 273 9.43 9.32 -20.75
CA TYR A 273 10.72 8.79 -20.29
C TYR A 273 10.61 7.88 -19.07
N GLN A 274 9.54 8.02 -18.28
CA GLN A 274 9.25 7.21 -17.09
C GLN A 274 7.89 6.51 -17.21
N SER A 275 7.48 6.19 -18.42
CA SER A 275 6.16 5.61 -18.71
C SER A 275 5.83 4.37 -17.89
N SER A 276 6.83 3.51 -17.59
CA SER A 276 6.62 2.32 -16.73
C SER A 276 6.20 2.64 -15.30
N LEU A 277 6.36 3.89 -14.86
CA LEU A 277 6.00 4.38 -13.53
C LEU A 277 4.73 5.25 -13.53
N VAL A 278 4.20 5.64 -14.70
CA VAL A 278 3.12 6.62 -14.83
C VAL A 278 1.89 5.97 -15.43
N THR A 279 0.76 6.05 -14.75
CA THR A 279 -0.51 5.47 -15.21
C THR A 279 -1.29 6.43 -16.09
N ALA A 280 -1.44 7.70 -15.66
CA ALA A 280 -2.14 8.73 -16.40
C ALA A 280 -1.61 10.12 -16.06
N ILE A 281 -1.79 11.09 -16.99
CA ILE A 281 -1.38 12.47 -16.79
C ILE A 281 -2.52 13.46 -17.08
N ALA A 282 -2.50 14.61 -16.37
CA ALA A 282 -3.46 15.70 -16.58
C ALA A 282 -2.74 17.07 -16.62
N PRO A 283 -2.00 17.40 -17.69
CA PRO A 283 -1.29 18.67 -17.84
C PRO A 283 -2.23 19.87 -18.04
N VAL A 284 -1.89 21.03 -17.39
CA VAL A 284 -2.63 22.27 -17.44
C VAL A 284 -1.77 23.41 -18.00
N SER A 285 -2.27 24.10 -19.03
CA SER A 285 -1.58 25.21 -19.70
C SER A 285 -0.13 24.89 -20.05
N GLY A 286 0.12 23.67 -20.49
CA GLY A 286 1.40 23.18 -20.95
C GLY A 286 1.34 22.67 -22.38
N LEU A 287 2.50 22.45 -22.97
CA LEU A 287 2.64 21.89 -24.32
C LEU A 287 3.61 20.73 -24.29
N MET A 288 3.37 19.75 -25.12
CA MET A 288 4.28 18.62 -25.29
C MET A 288 5.54 19.07 -26.06
N PRO A 289 6.76 18.86 -25.53
CA PRO A 289 7.99 19.15 -26.27
C PRO A 289 8.06 18.36 -27.59
N MET A 290 8.53 19.00 -28.67
CA MET A 290 8.64 18.34 -29.98
C MET A 290 9.69 17.22 -29.99
N VAL A 291 10.70 17.33 -29.13
CA VAL A 291 11.72 16.27 -28.96
C VAL A 291 11.09 15.01 -28.41
N ASP A 292 10.13 15.14 -27.51
CA ASP A 292 9.42 14.00 -26.92
C ASP A 292 8.53 13.27 -27.95
N ALA A 293 7.97 14.02 -28.92
CA ALA A 293 7.13 13.45 -29.99
C ALA A 293 7.93 12.80 -31.13
N SER A 294 9.25 12.95 -31.13
CA SER A 294 10.14 12.28 -32.08
C SER A 294 10.36 10.82 -31.70
N SER A 295 11.38 10.18 -32.25
CA SER A 295 11.71 8.78 -31.94
C SER A 295 12.09 8.51 -30.47
N GLU A 296 12.17 9.54 -29.63
CA GLU A 296 12.59 9.44 -28.24
C GLU A 296 11.41 9.20 -27.28
N CYS A 297 10.22 9.74 -27.56
CA CYS A 297 9.02 9.44 -26.77
C CYS A 297 8.41 8.11 -27.24
N GLN A 298 8.75 7.05 -26.54
CA GLN A 298 8.19 5.71 -26.78
C GLN A 298 7.76 5.11 -25.44
N PRO A 299 6.57 5.48 -24.93
CA PRO A 299 6.05 4.92 -23.71
C PRO A 299 6.00 3.39 -23.74
N SER A 300 6.15 2.72 -22.61
CA SER A 300 6.13 1.26 -22.55
C SER A 300 4.71 0.68 -22.69
N HIS A 301 3.69 1.53 -22.53
CA HIS A 301 2.27 1.16 -22.64
C HIS A 301 1.45 2.39 -23.04
N ALA A 302 0.20 2.17 -23.48
CA ALA A 302 -0.78 3.24 -23.67
C ALA A 302 -1.02 3.98 -22.36
N THR A 303 -1.05 5.31 -22.41
CA THR A 303 -1.17 6.20 -21.24
C THR A 303 -2.34 7.14 -21.42
N SER A 304 -3.28 7.16 -20.49
CA SER A 304 -4.40 8.11 -20.54
C SER A 304 -3.95 9.55 -20.29
N VAL A 305 -4.46 10.50 -21.09
CA VAL A 305 -4.05 11.91 -21.05
C VAL A 305 -5.28 12.82 -21.04
N MET A 306 -5.39 13.69 -20.01
CA MET A 306 -6.42 14.73 -19.93
C MET A 306 -5.76 16.10 -20.02
N ILE A 307 -6.10 16.91 -21.02
CA ILE A 307 -5.41 18.15 -21.39
C ILE A 307 -6.30 19.35 -21.11
N PHE A 308 -5.78 20.37 -20.43
CA PHE A 308 -6.49 21.66 -20.22
C PHE A 308 -5.67 22.81 -20.83
N ASN A 309 -6.16 23.41 -21.92
CA ASN A 309 -5.48 24.55 -22.56
C ASN A 309 -6.43 25.66 -22.95
N GLY A 310 -5.99 26.90 -22.71
CA GLY A 310 -6.67 28.11 -23.15
C GLY A 310 -6.34 28.49 -24.60
N THR A 311 -7.34 28.99 -25.34
CA THR A 311 -7.16 29.33 -26.79
C THR A 311 -6.37 30.61 -27.03
N ILE A 312 -6.21 31.49 -26.01
CA ILE A 312 -5.45 32.74 -26.11
C ILE A 312 -4.23 32.76 -25.18
N ASP A 313 -3.80 31.57 -24.71
CA ASP A 313 -2.59 31.43 -23.91
C ASP A 313 -1.39 31.99 -24.71
N TYR A 314 -0.74 33.05 -24.16
CA TYR A 314 0.41 33.68 -24.80
C TYR A 314 1.75 33.03 -24.44
N SER A 315 1.79 32.28 -23.32
CA SER A 315 3.02 31.65 -22.80
C SER A 315 3.19 30.22 -23.33
N ARG A 316 2.07 29.53 -23.51
CA ARG A 316 1.96 28.20 -24.13
C ARG A 316 0.90 28.25 -25.22
N PRO A 317 1.22 28.91 -26.38
CA PRO A 317 0.24 29.16 -27.42
C PRO A 317 -0.46 27.88 -27.88
N TYR A 318 -1.79 27.94 -28.02
CA TYR A 318 -2.61 26.78 -28.44
C TYR A 318 -2.09 26.14 -29.75
N ASN A 319 -1.54 26.98 -30.66
CA ASN A 319 -0.97 26.54 -31.91
C ASN A 319 0.49 26.04 -31.83
N GLY A 320 1.01 25.88 -30.60
CA GLY A 320 2.39 25.42 -30.37
C GLY A 320 3.46 26.51 -30.56
N ILE A 321 4.71 26.09 -30.42
CA ILE A 321 5.90 26.93 -30.65
C ILE A 321 6.75 26.23 -31.72
N ASP A 322 6.86 26.82 -32.88
CA ASP A 322 7.52 26.20 -34.03
C ASP A 322 8.95 25.72 -33.70
N GLY A 323 9.24 24.49 -33.98
CA GLY A 323 10.53 23.83 -33.73
C GLY A 323 10.79 23.45 -32.26
N TYR A 324 9.88 23.75 -31.31
CA TYR A 324 10.07 23.50 -29.87
C TYR A 324 8.93 22.74 -29.19
N MET A 325 7.70 23.17 -29.41
CA MET A 325 6.52 22.63 -28.73
C MET A 325 5.41 22.30 -29.73
N MET A 326 4.80 21.16 -29.60
CA MET A 326 3.65 20.76 -30.40
C MET A 326 2.46 21.69 -30.12
N SER A 327 1.58 21.90 -31.09
CA SER A 327 0.28 22.47 -30.82
C SER A 327 -0.57 21.52 -29.94
N VAL A 328 -1.58 22.06 -29.29
CA VAL A 328 -2.54 21.25 -28.50
C VAL A 328 -3.17 20.17 -29.39
N ASP A 329 -3.59 20.54 -30.61
CA ASP A 329 -4.21 19.58 -31.54
C ASP A 329 -3.22 18.51 -32.00
N GLN A 330 -1.94 18.84 -32.22
CA GLN A 330 -0.90 17.86 -32.53
C GLN A 330 -0.64 16.93 -31.35
N THR A 331 -0.64 17.44 -30.12
CA THR A 331 -0.47 16.64 -28.89
C THR A 331 -1.63 15.65 -28.71
N VAL A 332 -2.87 16.11 -28.92
CA VAL A 332 -4.06 15.24 -28.90
C VAL A 332 -3.95 14.15 -29.97
N ALA A 333 -3.59 14.53 -31.20
CA ALA A 333 -3.44 13.58 -32.30
C ALA A 333 -2.32 12.54 -32.01
N TYR A 334 -1.19 12.98 -31.43
CA TYR A 334 -0.11 12.09 -31.03
C TYR A 334 -0.58 11.05 -30.05
N TRP A 335 -1.16 11.47 -28.90
CA TRP A 335 -1.61 10.54 -27.85
C TRP A 335 -2.77 9.66 -28.32
N SER A 336 -3.71 10.21 -29.13
CA SER A 336 -4.82 9.42 -29.69
C SER A 336 -4.31 8.33 -30.63
N GLN A 337 -3.33 8.65 -31.47
CA GLN A 337 -2.70 7.66 -32.34
C GLN A 337 -1.87 6.64 -31.54
N TYR A 338 -1.09 7.10 -30.54
CA TYR A 338 -0.25 6.24 -29.73
C TYR A 338 -1.09 5.26 -28.92
N ASN A 339 -2.15 5.72 -28.30
CA ASN A 339 -3.08 4.92 -27.50
C ASN A 339 -4.06 4.11 -28.36
N ASN A 340 -4.07 4.27 -29.68
CA ASN A 340 -4.98 3.60 -30.61
C ASN A 340 -6.47 3.87 -30.29
N THR A 341 -6.81 5.10 -29.87
CA THR A 341 -8.17 5.50 -29.54
C THR A 341 -9.06 5.65 -30.81
N ASP A 342 -10.37 5.84 -30.59
CA ASP A 342 -11.28 6.20 -31.67
C ASP A 342 -10.75 7.43 -32.45
N SER A 343 -10.92 7.44 -33.78
CA SER A 343 -10.47 8.55 -34.63
C SER A 343 -11.32 9.81 -34.53
N SER A 344 -12.50 9.72 -33.91
CA SER A 344 -13.44 10.83 -33.72
C SER A 344 -13.83 10.93 -32.25
N PRO A 345 -13.72 12.11 -31.63
CA PRO A 345 -14.05 12.28 -30.23
C PRO A 345 -15.56 12.34 -30.00
N GLN A 346 -15.98 11.97 -28.81
CA GLN A 346 -17.23 12.47 -28.25
C GLN A 346 -17.02 13.94 -27.88
N THR A 347 -18.00 14.79 -28.22
CA THR A 347 -17.89 16.23 -27.97
C THR A 347 -19.00 16.68 -27.06
N ASN A 348 -18.65 17.44 -26.01
CA ASN A 348 -19.60 18.08 -25.11
C ASN A 348 -19.14 19.53 -24.83
N ILE A 349 -20.05 20.49 -24.99
CA ILE A 349 -19.75 21.92 -24.87
C ILE A 349 -20.60 22.51 -23.74
N VAL A 350 -19.95 23.15 -22.78
CA VAL A 350 -20.57 23.82 -21.64
C VAL A 350 -19.99 25.23 -21.52
N GLY A 351 -20.75 26.24 -21.90
CA GLY A 351 -20.25 27.62 -21.92
C GLY A 351 -19.04 27.79 -22.83
N ASP A 352 -17.96 28.31 -22.29
CA ASP A 352 -16.68 28.53 -23.00
C ASP A 352 -15.73 27.30 -22.91
N ILE A 353 -16.25 26.14 -22.51
CA ILE A 353 -15.47 24.92 -22.40
C ILE A 353 -15.94 23.91 -23.44
N GLU A 354 -15.05 23.56 -24.36
CA GLU A 354 -15.26 22.49 -25.32
C GLU A 354 -14.46 21.25 -24.85
N ASN A 355 -15.16 20.16 -24.53
CA ASN A 355 -14.52 18.89 -24.18
C ASN A 355 -14.60 17.91 -25.36
N TYR A 356 -13.46 17.31 -25.69
CA TYR A 356 -13.30 16.32 -26.75
C TYR A 356 -12.67 15.07 -26.13
N THR A 357 -13.45 13.98 -26.03
CA THR A 357 -13.00 12.70 -25.44
C THR A 357 -12.83 11.64 -26.52
N TYR A 358 -11.62 11.17 -26.72
CA TYR A 358 -11.26 10.05 -27.58
C TYR A 358 -11.20 8.77 -26.74
N LEU A 359 -12.11 7.85 -26.99
CA LEU A 359 -12.33 6.63 -26.22
C LEU A 359 -11.69 5.39 -26.87
N ASN A 360 -11.85 4.25 -26.20
CA ASN A 360 -11.52 2.91 -26.70
C ASN A 360 -10.06 2.71 -27.08
N GLY A 361 -9.15 3.42 -26.41
CA GLY A 361 -7.71 3.16 -26.56
C GLY A 361 -7.28 1.80 -26.01
N ASP A 362 -6.08 1.38 -26.36
CA ASP A 362 -5.46 0.17 -25.82
C ASP A 362 -5.47 0.22 -24.29
N ASN A 363 -5.79 -0.90 -23.64
CA ASN A 363 -5.98 -1.00 -22.20
C ASN A 363 -7.02 -0.02 -21.62
N TYR A 364 -8.05 0.32 -22.39
CA TYR A 364 -9.14 1.25 -22.03
C TYR A 364 -8.69 2.71 -21.82
N THR A 365 -7.51 3.09 -22.31
CA THR A 365 -7.02 4.46 -22.22
C THR A 365 -7.90 5.45 -23.00
N THR A 366 -7.90 6.70 -22.53
CA THR A 366 -8.59 7.83 -23.18
C THR A 366 -7.65 9.00 -23.41
N VAL A 367 -8.02 9.85 -24.37
CA VAL A 367 -7.42 11.17 -24.54
C VAL A 367 -8.53 12.21 -24.46
N ASP A 368 -8.48 13.05 -23.42
CA ASP A 368 -9.45 14.08 -23.14
C ASP A 368 -8.85 15.46 -23.34
N LEU A 369 -9.47 16.30 -24.15
CA LEU A 369 -9.11 17.71 -24.29
C LEU A 369 -10.22 18.59 -23.72
N PHE A 370 -9.89 19.41 -22.73
CA PHE A 370 -10.67 20.54 -22.27
C PHE A 370 -10.08 21.81 -22.89
N LYS A 371 -10.70 22.28 -23.98
CA LYS A 371 -10.32 23.49 -24.67
C LYS A 371 -11.12 24.66 -24.11
N ILE A 372 -10.43 25.59 -23.44
CA ILE A 372 -11.05 26.74 -22.79
C ILE A 372 -10.99 27.93 -23.74
N ILE A 373 -12.16 28.30 -24.30
CA ILE A 373 -12.30 29.42 -25.25
C ILE A 373 -12.00 30.73 -24.53
N ASN A 374 -11.13 31.55 -25.11
CA ASN A 374 -10.59 32.76 -24.52
C ASN A 374 -9.87 32.55 -23.16
N GLY A 375 -9.53 31.30 -22.81
CA GLY A 375 -8.66 31.03 -21.67
C GLY A 375 -7.22 31.46 -21.96
N ASP A 376 -6.59 32.10 -21.00
CA ASP A 376 -5.19 32.51 -21.03
C ASP A 376 -4.32 31.53 -20.20
N HIS A 377 -3.08 31.89 -19.88
CA HIS A 377 -2.10 31.05 -19.18
C HIS A 377 -2.40 30.94 -17.69
N TYR A 378 -3.33 30.07 -17.30
CA TYR A 378 -3.78 29.89 -15.91
C TYR A 378 -3.82 28.43 -15.49
N TRP A 379 -3.76 28.19 -14.18
CA TRP A 379 -4.43 27.05 -13.55
C TRP A 379 -5.91 27.43 -13.48
N PHE A 380 -6.76 26.74 -14.24
CA PHE A 380 -8.11 27.21 -14.45
C PHE A 380 -9.02 26.98 -13.23
N THR A 381 -9.69 28.02 -12.80
CA THR A 381 -10.86 27.89 -11.92
C THR A 381 -12.09 27.73 -12.80
N LEU A 382 -12.49 26.50 -13.04
CA LEU A 382 -13.63 26.20 -13.91
C LEU A 382 -14.66 25.32 -13.18
N SER A 383 -15.89 25.31 -13.71
CA SER A 383 -16.91 24.34 -13.35
C SER A 383 -17.48 23.73 -14.63
N TYR A 384 -17.35 22.43 -14.78
CA TYR A 384 -17.83 21.68 -15.94
C TYR A 384 -18.72 20.53 -15.47
N ASN A 385 -20.01 20.58 -15.86
CA ASN A 385 -21.03 19.63 -15.38
C ASN A 385 -21.09 19.51 -13.85
N GLY A 386 -20.83 20.60 -13.13
CA GLY A 386 -20.87 20.66 -11.67
C GLY A 386 -19.58 20.25 -10.96
N ASN A 387 -18.55 19.82 -11.69
CA ASN A 387 -17.25 19.46 -11.13
C ASN A 387 -16.22 20.59 -11.32
N SER A 388 -15.35 20.79 -10.34
CA SER A 388 -14.13 21.59 -10.48
C SER A 388 -13.12 20.88 -11.40
N MET A 389 -12.03 21.58 -11.76
CA MET A 389 -10.99 20.98 -12.58
C MET A 389 -10.29 19.83 -11.84
N GLU A 390 -10.04 19.97 -10.54
CA GLU A 390 -9.44 18.95 -9.69
C GLU A 390 -10.34 17.70 -9.56
N GLU A 391 -11.65 17.90 -9.45
CA GLU A 391 -12.63 16.79 -9.45
C GLU A 391 -12.69 16.08 -10.81
N LEU A 392 -12.63 16.81 -11.92
CA LEU A 392 -12.53 16.22 -13.26
C LEU A 392 -11.27 15.37 -13.40
N MET A 393 -10.12 15.90 -12.96
CA MET A 393 -8.85 15.18 -12.97
C MET A 393 -8.95 13.91 -12.13
N TRP A 394 -9.47 14.01 -10.91
CA TRP A 394 -9.58 12.84 -10.05
C TRP A 394 -10.51 11.77 -10.61
N ASN A 395 -11.67 12.17 -11.13
CA ASN A 395 -12.61 11.25 -11.79
C ASN A 395 -11.94 10.53 -12.98
N PHE A 396 -11.14 11.25 -13.75
CA PHE A 396 -10.35 10.68 -14.83
C PHE A 396 -9.28 9.72 -14.31
N PHE A 397 -8.46 10.11 -13.33
CA PHE A 397 -7.41 9.27 -12.76
C PHE A 397 -7.96 7.99 -12.14
N SER A 398 -9.04 8.09 -11.38
CA SER A 398 -9.63 6.94 -10.68
C SER A 398 -10.29 5.93 -11.62
N SER A 399 -10.54 6.28 -12.88
CA SER A 399 -11.10 5.39 -13.90
C SER A 399 -10.04 4.65 -14.74
N ASN A 400 -8.74 4.95 -14.52
CA ASN A 400 -7.61 4.39 -15.25
C ASN A 400 -6.73 3.43 -14.41
#